data_b26ae4ab6fb04baff19bf60583b9d870
#
_entry.id   b26ae4ab6fb04baff19bf60583b9d870
#
_cell.length_a   1.000
_cell.length_b   1.000
_cell.length_c   1.000
_cell.angle_alpha   90.00
_cell.angle_beta   90.00
_cell.angle_gamma   90.00
#
_symmetry.space_group_name_H-M   'P 1'
#
loop_
_entity.id
_entity.type
_entity.pdbx_description
1 polymer ?
#
loop_
_entity_poly.entity_id
_entity_poly.type
_entity_poly.pdbx_seq_one_letter_code
_entity_poly.pdbx_strand_id
1 'polypeptide(L)'
;MEIIHTYCENHVLAKCTIETLMNMQHQISNWKFNRPPDHLRCKEIAKHIFTKRPRIDWLFYAIGNGNSRAFSIIDGIHRFTAFKLIHTENSKPPDLLTPNEFAGDLTWFYQQHVLISLRTNTSEGEEIDLFRQINMSNPVPDLYIQNTDYEKKCLIEETVKTWTEQFRAHFSATPRPNVPNVNRDRFIELLNFLCDKHGINNSTNPQKLEELLYEMNHQIRQNLPKKISEKSLEKCTQTGCFLFLVKQDVLQDMFDA
;
A
#
# COMPACT_ATOMS: atom_id res chain seq x y z
N MET A 1 -22.64 4.91 -13.21
CA MET A 1 -22.77 4.74 -11.76
C MET A 1 -24.19 5.12 -11.39
N GLU A 2 -24.91 4.24 -10.72
CA GLU A 2 -26.32 4.38 -10.33
C GLU A 2 -26.37 4.72 -8.84
N ILE A 3 -27.09 5.81 -8.47
CA ILE A 3 -27.33 6.15 -7.06
C ILE A 3 -28.49 5.28 -6.58
N ILE A 4 -28.23 4.43 -5.58
CA ILE A 4 -29.24 3.55 -4.99
C ILE A 4 -29.83 4.10 -3.69
N HIS A 5 -29.10 5.00 -3.02
CA HIS A 5 -29.58 5.68 -1.82
C HIS A 5 -28.90 7.02 -1.60
N THR A 6 -29.62 8.01 -1.12
CA THR A 6 -29.11 9.33 -0.71
C THR A 6 -29.35 9.48 0.78
N TYR A 7 -28.28 9.51 1.56
CA TYR A 7 -28.34 9.73 3.02
C TYR A 7 -28.57 11.20 3.36
N CYS A 8 -27.90 12.09 2.63
CA CYS A 8 -28.04 13.54 2.69
C CYS A 8 -27.47 14.16 1.40
N GLU A 9 -27.53 15.47 1.27
CA GLU A 9 -27.06 16.21 0.08
C GLU A 9 -25.63 15.85 -0.34
N ASN A 10 -24.75 15.60 0.66
CA ASN A 10 -23.33 15.35 0.44
C ASN A 10 -22.93 13.87 0.66
N HIS A 11 -23.88 12.94 0.77
CA HIS A 11 -23.57 11.54 0.99
C HIS A 11 -24.53 10.61 0.27
N VAL A 12 -24.02 9.86 -0.68
CA VAL A 12 -24.78 8.89 -1.48
C VAL A 12 -24.16 7.51 -1.42
N LEU A 13 -25.01 6.49 -1.55
CA LEU A 13 -24.58 5.14 -1.86
C LEU A 13 -24.88 4.87 -3.33
N ALA A 14 -23.85 4.57 -4.08
CA ALA A 14 -23.93 4.28 -5.49
C ALA A 14 -23.52 2.83 -5.80
N LYS A 15 -24.03 2.32 -6.91
CA LYS A 15 -23.70 1.00 -7.45
C LYS A 15 -23.15 1.15 -8.86
N CYS A 16 -22.14 0.37 -9.20
CA CYS A 16 -21.66 0.26 -10.58
C CYS A 16 -21.08 -1.13 -10.85
N THR A 17 -20.96 -1.47 -12.12
CA THR A 17 -20.22 -2.66 -12.54
C THR A 17 -18.72 -2.41 -12.42
N ILE A 18 -17.94 -3.48 -12.29
CA ILE A 18 -16.46 -3.37 -12.32
C ILE A 18 -16.01 -2.80 -13.67
N GLU A 19 -16.68 -3.12 -14.77
CA GLU A 19 -16.40 -2.50 -16.07
C GLU A 19 -16.51 -0.99 -16.02
N THR A 20 -17.60 -0.45 -15.48
CA THR A 20 -17.80 0.98 -15.31
C THR A 20 -16.68 1.59 -14.45
N LEU A 21 -16.31 0.91 -13.36
CA LEU A 21 -15.25 1.36 -12.46
C LEU A 21 -13.89 1.39 -13.16
N MET A 22 -13.57 0.39 -13.98
CA MET A 22 -12.32 0.36 -14.75
C MET A 22 -12.28 1.41 -15.86
N ASN A 23 -13.39 1.65 -16.53
CA ASN A 23 -13.47 2.71 -17.55
C ASN A 23 -13.22 4.11 -16.98
N MET A 24 -13.51 4.33 -15.70
CA MET A 24 -13.24 5.60 -15.02
C MET A 24 -12.01 5.58 -14.11
N GLN A 25 -11.16 4.56 -14.20
CA GLN A 25 -10.00 4.37 -13.30
C GLN A 25 -9.03 5.58 -13.24
N HIS A 26 -8.94 6.37 -14.31
CA HIS A 26 -8.11 7.58 -14.37
C HIS A 26 -8.64 8.73 -13.51
N GLN A 27 -9.91 8.68 -13.13
CA GLN A 27 -10.58 9.64 -12.26
C GLN A 27 -10.60 9.21 -10.80
N ILE A 28 -10.04 8.03 -10.50
CA ILE A 28 -10.02 7.42 -9.18
C ILE A 28 -8.60 7.42 -8.63
N SER A 29 -8.41 8.09 -7.51
CA SER A 29 -7.12 8.18 -6.83
C SER A 29 -7.14 7.49 -5.47
N ASN A 30 -5.96 7.26 -4.92
CA ASN A 30 -5.83 6.96 -3.50
C ASN A 30 -6.01 8.25 -2.71
N TRP A 31 -6.72 8.19 -1.58
CA TRP A 31 -6.85 9.36 -0.70
C TRP A 31 -5.48 9.78 -0.16
N LYS A 32 -5.24 11.09 -0.08
CA LYS A 32 -3.91 11.66 0.21
C LYS A 32 -3.26 11.18 1.51
N PHE A 33 -4.06 10.87 2.54
CA PHE A 33 -3.58 10.36 3.81
C PHE A 33 -3.65 8.82 3.93
N ASN A 34 -4.11 8.14 2.90
CA ASN A 34 -4.12 6.69 2.91
C ASN A 34 -2.70 6.16 2.67
N ARG A 35 -2.41 4.99 3.25
CA ARG A 35 -1.17 4.29 2.93
C ARG A 35 -1.18 3.82 1.48
N PRO A 36 0.01 3.73 0.86
CA PRO A 36 0.13 3.14 -0.48
C PRO A 36 -0.38 1.71 -0.48
N PRO A 37 -0.99 1.27 -1.60
CA PRO A 37 -1.42 -0.11 -1.72
C PRO A 37 -0.21 -1.05 -1.69
N ASP A 38 -0.27 -2.08 -0.84
CA ASP A 38 0.70 -3.16 -0.83
C ASP A 38 0.56 -4.01 -2.09
N HIS A 39 1.54 -3.95 -2.98
CA HIS A 39 1.52 -4.63 -4.26
C HIS A 39 1.40 -6.15 -4.14
N LEU A 40 2.04 -6.76 -3.14
CA LEU A 40 1.95 -8.20 -2.92
C LEU A 40 0.54 -8.60 -2.52
N ARG A 41 -0.04 -7.86 -1.56
CA ARG A 41 -1.42 -8.06 -1.14
C ARG A 41 -2.41 -7.83 -2.29
N CYS A 42 -2.20 -6.80 -3.10
CA CYS A 42 -3.03 -6.56 -4.29
C CYS A 42 -2.96 -7.73 -5.28
N LYS A 43 -1.76 -8.27 -5.50
CA LYS A 43 -1.55 -9.42 -6.39
C LYS A 43 -2.19 -10.70 -5.85
N GLU A 44 -2.12 -10.94 -4.54
CA GLU A 44 -2.80 -12.05 -3.88
C GLU A 44 -4.33 -11.94 -4.01
N ILE A 45 -4.89 -10.75 -3.79
CA ILE A 45 -6.33 -10.48 -3.99
C ILE A 45 -6.71 -10.73 -5.45
N ALA A 46 -5.93 -10.22 -6.41
CA ALA A 46 -6.19 -10.41 -7.84
C ALA A 46 -6.16 -11.90 -8.23
N LYS A 47 -5.17 -12.66 -7.76
CA LYS A 47 -5.08 -14.11 -7.97
C LYS A 47 -6.27 -14.85 -7.36
N HIS A 48 -6.68 -14.49 -6.15
CA HIS A 48 -7.84 -15.08 -5.51
C HIS A 48 -9.12 -14.84 -6.34
N ILE A 49 -9.35 -13.59 -6.76
CA ILE A 49 -10.50 -13.24 -7.60
C ILE A 49 -10.49 -14.05 -8.89
N PHE A 50 -9.38 -14.05 -9.61
CA PHE A 50 -9.27 -14.71 -10.90
C PHE A 50 -9.44 -16.23 -10.80
N THR A 51 -8.83 -16.86 -9.78
CA THR A 51 -8.85 -18.31 -9.61
C THR A 51 -10.16 -18.83 -9.04
N LYS A 52 -10.71 -18.16 -8.01
CA LYS A 52 -11.89 -18.63 -7.27
C LYS A 52 -13.20 -18.08 -7.82
N ARG A 53 -13.16 -17.02 -8.61
CA ARG A 53 -14.32 -16.31 -9.17
C ARG A 53 -15.41 -16.03 -8.11
N PRO A 54 -15.04 -15.44 -6.95
CA PRO A 54 -16.00 -15.22 -5.89
C PRO A 54 -17.05 -14.21 -6.35
N ARG A 55 -18.21 -14.23 -5.72
CA ARG A 55 -19.16 -13.12 -5.82
C ARG A 55 -18.51 -11.87 -5.20
N ILE A 56 -18.53 -10.77 -5.95
CA ILE A 56 -18.00 -9.48 -5.52
C ILE A 56 -19.19 -8.59 -5.16
N ASP A 57 -19.30 -8.28 -3.86
CA ASP A 57 -20.30 -7.38 -3.29
C ASP A 57 -19.64 -6.35 -2.36
N TRP A 58 -18.49 -5.85 -2.79
CA TRP A 58 -17.63 -5.02 -1.97
C TRP A 58 -18.11 -3.57 -1.93
N LEU A 59 -17.98 -2.97 -0.74
CA LEU A 59 -18.19 -1.56 -0.49
C LEU A 59 -16.84 -0.83 -0.48
N PHE A 60 -16.78 0.27 -1.23
CA PHE A 60 -15.69 1.25 -1.21
C PHE A 60 -16.17 2.51 -0.51
N TYR A 61 -15.34 3.09 0.33
CA TYR A 61 -15.57 4.42 0.88
C TYR A 61 -14.75 5.43 0.10
N ALA A 62 -15.40 6.48 -0.39
CA ALA A 62 -14.78 7.44 -1.29
C ALA A 62 -15.20 8.89 -0.98
N ILE A 63 -14.33 9.81 -1.34
CA ILE A 63 -14.56 11.25 -1.26
C ILE A 63 -14.44 11.84 -2.65
N GLY A 64 -15.45 12.58 -3.06
CA GLY A 64 -15.52 13.26 -4.34
C GLY A 64 -15.36 14.77 -4.21
N ASN A 65 -14.77 15.39 -5.24
CA ASN A 65 -14.77 16.84 -5.39
C ASN A 65 -16.07 17.27 -6.07
N GLY A 66 -16.97 17.90 -5.33
CA GLY A 66 -18.35 18.27 -5.60
C GLY A 66 -18.87 18.29 -7.05
N ASN A 67 -18.12 18.87 -7.99
CA ASN A 67 -18.52 19.03 -9.39
C ASN A 67 -17.78 18.12 -10.38
N SER A 68 -16.84 17.31 -9.93
CA SER A 68 -16.07 16.40 -10.78
C SER A 68 -16.54 14.97 -10.62
N ARG A 69 -16.40 14.17 -11.68
CA ARG A 69 -16.59 12.71 -11.59
C ARG A 69 -15.43 12.00 -10.88
N ALA A 70 -14.38 12.75 -10.53
CA ALA A 70 -13.21 12.22 -9.86
C ALA A 70 -13.47 12.04 -8.36
N PHE A 71 -12.96 10.96 -7.79
CA PHE A 71 -13.04 10.70 -6.37
C PHE A 71 -11.79 9.97 -5.87
N SER A 72 -11.55 10.10 -4.57
CA SER A 72 -10.45 9.42 -3.88
C SER A 72 -10.97 8.32 -2.98
N ILE A 73 -10.39 7.14 -3.05
CA ILE A 73 -10.75 5.99 -2.22
C ILE A 73 -10.09 6.12 -0.85
N ILE A 74 -10.91 6.18 0.21
CA ILE A 74 -10.48 6.14 1.61
C ILE A 74 -10.27 4.70 2.07
N ASP A 75 -11.23 3.79 1.79
CA ASP A 75 -11.09 2.36 2.06
C ASP A 75 -11.42 1.53 0.84
N GLY A 76 -10.67 0.44 0.68
CA GLY A 76 -10.78 -0.48 -0.44
C GLY A 76 -9.69 -0.32 -1.51
N ILE A 77 -8.67 0.52 -1.28
CA ILE A 77 -7.63 0.79 -2.30
C ILE A 77 -6.89 -0.49 -2.74
N HIS A 78 -6.62 -1.45 -1.87
CA HIS A 78 -6.02 -2.73 -2.26
C HIS A 78 -6.93 -3.53 -3.19
N ARG A 79 -8.24 -3.55 -2.91
CA ARG A 79 -9.26 -4.21 -3.74
C ARG A 79 -9.37 -3.55 -5.11
N PHE A 80 -9.40 -2.22 -5.15
CA PHE A 80 -9.40 -1.45 -6.39
C PHE A 80 -8.13 -1.67 -7.21
N THR A 81 -6.96 -1.66 -6.56
CA THR A 81 -5.68 -1.94 -7.22
C THR A 81 -5.62 -3.36 -7.77
N ALA A 82 -6.19 -4.34 -7.06
CA ALA A 82 -6.32 -5.70 -7.57
C ALA A 82 -7.20 -5.78 -8.84
N PHE A 83 -8.29 -5.03 -8.90
CA PHE A 83 -9.11 -4.92 -10.12
C PHE A 83 -8.30 -4.32 -11.29
N LYS A 84 -7.53 -3.26 -11.00
CA LYS A 84 -6.65 -2.65 -12.02
C LYS A 84 -5.61 -3.64 -12.53
N LEU A 85 -5.01 -4.46 -11.68
CA LEU A 85 -4.04 -5.48 -12.08
C LEU A 85 -4.69 -6.48 -13.04
N ILE A 86 -5.87 -7.02 -12.72
CA ILE A 86 -6.59 -7.95 -13.59
C ILE A 86 -6.91 -7.29 -14.93
N HIS A 87 -7.44 -6.07 -14.91
CA HIS A 87 -7.83 -5.32 -16.10
C HIS A 87 -6.62 -5.01 -17.00
N THR A 88 -5.53 -4.48 -16.41
CA THR A 88 -4.33 -4.07 -17.15
C THR A 88 -3.59 -5.27 -17.74
N GLU A 89 -3.42 -6.35 -16.98
CA GLU A 89 -2.74 -7.55 -17.46
C GLU A 89 -3.53 -8.21 -18.60
N ASN A 90 -4.86 -8.29 -18.49
CA ASN A 90 -5.69 -8.86 -19.56
C ASN A 90 -5.72 -7.99 -20.82
N SER A 91 -5.47 -6.69 -20.70
CA SER A 91 -5.43 -5.75 -21.84
C SER A 91 -4.08 -5.73 -22.56
N LYS A 92 -3.04 -6.33 -21.99
CA LYS A 92 -1.73 -6.43 -22.64
C LYS A 92 -1.77 -7.45 -23.79
N PRO A 93 -1.12 -7.17 -24.92
CA PRO A 93 -0.92 -8.19 -25.94
C PRO A 93 -0.16 -9.37 -25.33
N PRO A 94 -0.45 -10.61 -25.76
CA PRO A 94 0.25 -11.80 -25.28
C PRO A 94 1.74 -11.67 -25.63
N ASP A 95 2.58 -11.58 -24.60
CA ASP A 95 4.02 -11.62 -24.74
C ASP A 95 4.49 -13.09 -24.64
N LEU A 96 5.28 -13.54 -25.61
CA LEU A 96 5.80 -14.91 -25.66
C LEU A 96 6.78 -15.20 -24.51
N LEU A 97 7.35 -14.16 -23.89
CA LEU A 97 8.37 -14.29 -22.85
C LEU A 97 7.80 -14.19 -21.42
N THR A 98 6.65 -13.53 -21.24
CA THR A 98 6.00 -13.36 -19.93
C THR A 98 4.54 -13.79 -20.02
N PRO A 99 4.18 -14.96 -19.46
CA PRO A 99 2.79 -15.40 -19.44
C PRO A 99 1.92 -14.39 -18.70
N ASN A 100 0.83 -13.96 -19.32
CA ASN A 100 -0.17 -13.12 -18.67
C ASN A 100 -0.88 -13.94 -17.59
N GLU A 101 -0.65 -13.60 -16.31
CA GLU A 101 -1.23 -14.32 -15.15
C GLU A 101 -2.76 -14.28 -15.12
N PHE A 102 -3.40 -13.32 -15.79
CA PHE A 102 -4.86 -13.10 -15.79
C PHE A 102 -5.48 -13.20 -17.21
N ALA A 103 -4.85 -13.95 -18.12
CA ALA A 103 -5.37 -14.15 -19.45
C ALA A 103 -6.64 -15.02 -19.44
N GLY A 104 -7.72 -14.57 -20.09
CA GLY A 104 -8.95 -15.32 -20.22
C GLY A 104 -10.20 -14.47 -20.40
N ASP A 105 -11.35 -15.14 -20.44
CA ASP A 105 -12.64 -14.46 -20.46
C ASP A 105 -12.95 -13.84 -19.08
N LEU A 106 -12.99 -12.51 -19.05
CA LEU A 106 -13.31 -11.70 -17.88
C LEU A 106 -14.74 -11.15 -17.87
N THR A 107 -15.61 -11.61 -18.77
CA THR A 107 -17.01 -11.14 -18.83
C THR A 107 -17.70 -11.26 -17.48
N TRP A 108 -17.51 -12.39 -16.80
CA TRP A 108 -18.04 -12.63 -15.45
C TRP A 108 -17.55 -11.60 -14.42
N PHE A 109 -16.30 -11.16 -14.53
CA PHE A 109 -15.68 -10.21 -13.62
C PHE A 109 -16.21 -8.80 -13.86
N TYR A 110 -16.27 -8.37 -15.11
CA TYR A 110 -16.73 -7.03 -15.49
C TYR A 110 -18.23 -6.82 -15.17
N GLN A 111 -19.05 -7.87 -15.20
CA GLN A 111 -20.46 -7.82 -14.84
C GLN A 111 -20.73 -7.78 -13.34
N GLN A 112 -19.73 -8.07 -12.48
CA GLN A 112 -19.89 -7.95 -11.04
C GLN A 112 -20.13 -6.49 -10.64
N HIS A 113 -20.85 -6.31 -9.52
CA HIS A 113 -21.19 -4.99 -9.02
C HIS A 113 -20.46 -4.68 -7.74
N VAL A 114 -20.10 -3.43 -7.57
CA VAL A 114 -19.54 -2.88 -6.34
C VAL A 114 -20.43 -1.74 -5.84
N LEU A 115 -20.35 -1.49 -4.55
CA LEU A 115 -20.99 -0.38 -3.87
C LEU A 115 -19.94 0.69 -3.55
N ILE A 116 -20.32 1.95 -3.67
CA ILE A 116 -19.48 3.09 -3.36
C ILE A 116 -20.25 4.03 -2.45
N SER A 117 -19.82 4.15 -1.20
CA SER A 117 -20.27 5.18 -0.28
C SER A 117 -19.48 6.45 -0.57
N LEU A 118 -20.09 7.37 -1.29
CA LEU A 118 -19.45 8.59 -1.78
C LEU A 118 -19.89 9.80 -0.95
N ARG A 119 -18.94 10.48 -0.33
CA ARG A 119 -19.14 11.80 0.28
C ARG A 119 -18.54 12.89 -0.57
N THR A 120 -19.20 14.05 -0.65
CA THR A 120 -18.75 15.21 -1.41
C THR A 120 -18.76 16.45 -0.51
N ASN A 121 -18.01 17.47 -0.89
CA ASN A 121 -17.93 18.75 -0.15
C ASN A 121 -17.57 18.56 1.34
N THR A 122 -16.70 17.60 1.63
CA THR A 122 -16.20 17.33 2.98
C THR A 122 -14.98 18.19 3.29
N SER A 123 -14.87 18.65 4.53
CA SER A 123 -13.65 19.23 5.06
C SER A 123 -12.60 18.13 5.34
N GLU A 124 -11.34 18.51 5.37
CA GLU A 124 -10.25 17.58 5.69
C GLU A 124 -10.42 16.90 7.06
N GLY A 125 -10.96 17.63 8.05
CA GLY A 125 -11.27 17.06 9.37
C GLY A 125 -12.32 15.96 9.31
N GLU A 126 -13.41 16.17 8.56
CA GLU A 126 -14.46 15.15 8.35
C GLU A 126 -13.94 13.92 7.58
N GLU A 127 -13.02 14.14 6.64
CA GLU A 127 -12.38 13.06 5.91
C GLU A 127 -11.51 12.19 6.84
N ILE A 128 -10.72 12.82 7.70
CA ILE A 128 -9.88 12.15 8.69
C ILE A 128 -10.74 11.38 9.70
N ASP A 129 -11.83 11.97 10.17
CA ASP A 129 -12.74 11.30 11.11
C ASP A 129 -13.43 10.10 10.46
N LEU A 130 -13.86 10.22 9.21
CA LEU A 130 -14.40 9.09 8.45
C LEU A 130 -13.37 7.96 8.32
N PHE A 131 -12.12 8.30 7.98
CA PHE A 131 -11.04 7.33 7.87
C PHE A 131 -10.79 6.61 9.19
N ARG A 132 -10.75 7.34 10.31
CA ARG A 132 -10.62 6.76 11.65
C ARG A 132 -11.78 5.82 11.99
N GLN A 133 -13.01 6.24 11.73
CA GLN A 133 -14.21 5.43 11.97
C GLN A 133 -14.19 4.11 11.20
N ILE A 134 -13.83 4.15 9.91
CA ILE A 134 -13.77 2.94 9.08
C ILE A 134 -12.65 1.99 9.56
N ASN A 135 -11.54 2.54 10.04
CA ASN A 135 -10.37 1.77 10.45
C ASN A 135 -10.30 1.47 11.97
N MET A 136 -11.37 1.73 12.73
CA MET A 136 -11.40 1.49 14.18
C MET A 136 -11.05 0.05 14.59
N SER A 137 -11.35 -0.95 13.77
CA SER A 137 -11.03 -2.35 14.03
C SER A 137 -9.59 -2.73 13.70
N ASN A 138 -8.91 -1.93 12.87
CA ASN A 138 -7.50 -2.06 12.50
C ASN A 138 -6.90 -0.66 12.38
N PRO A 139 -6.45 -0.06 13.49
CA PRO A 139 -5.95 1.32 13.47
C PRO A 139 -4.82 1.45 12.46
N VAL A 140 -5.01 2.32 11.48
CA VAL A 140 -3.90 2.79 10.64
C VAL A 140 -3.12 3.78 11.49
N PRO A 141 -1.79 3.64 11.60
CA PRO A 141 -0.98 4.57 12.39
C PRO A 141 -1.25 6.02 11.98
N ASP A 142 -1.38 6.92 12.94
CA ASP A 142 -1.59 8.37 12.72
C ASP A 142 -0.47 9.01 11.86
N LEU A 143 0.64 8.32 11.74
CA LEU A 143 1.78 8.65 10.88
C LEU A 143 1.38 9.00 9.44
N TYR A 144 0.38 8.32 8.87
CA TYR A 144 -0.09 8.58 7.51
C TYR A 144 -0.95 9.85 7.41
N ILE A 145 -1.60 10.23 8.50
CA ILE A 145 -2.45 11.43 8.56
C ILE A 145 -1.60 12.69 8.77
N GLN A 146 -0.49 12.57 9.50
CA GLN A 146 0.38 13.69 9.83
C GLN A 146 1.33 14.09 8.71
N ASN A 147 1.55 13.22 7.73
CA ASN A 147 2.53 13.46 6.69
C ASN A 147 1.91 14.23 5.50
N THR A 148 1.95 15.55 5.58
CA THR A 148 1.47 16.47 4.52
C THR A 148 2.49 16.68 3.41
N ASP A 149 3.75 16.23 3.58
CA ASP A 149 4.79 16.34 2.57
C ASP A 149 4.63 15.26 1.49
N TYR A 150 4.06 15.66 0.36
CA TYR A 150 3.81 14.78 -0.78
C TYR A 150 5.12 14.19 -1.34
N GLU A 151 6.18 14.97 -1.42
CA GLU A 151 7.46 14.53 -1.98
C GLU A 151 8.14 13.47 -1.11
N LYS A 152 8.12 13.68 0.21
CA LYS A 152 8.59 12.70 1.18
C LYS A 152 7.77 11.40 1.09
N LYS A 153 6.45 11.52 0.94
CA LYS A 153 5.56 10.36 0.80
C LYS A 153 5.89 9.55 -0.44
N CYS A 154 6.06 10.19 -1.59
CA CYS A 154 6.44 9.51 -2.84
C CYS A 154 7.77 8.76 -2.71
N LEU A 155 8.78 9.38 -2.10
CA LEU A 155 10.07 8.75 -1.85
C LEU A 155 9.96 7.50 -0.97
N ILE A 156 9.21 7.60 0.13
CA ILE A 156 8.99 6.47 1.04
C ILE A 156 8.25 5.34 0.31
N GLU A 157 7.22 5.65 -0.48
CA GLU A 157 6.49 4.67 -1.27
C GLU A 157 7.40 3.90 -2.23
N GLU A 158 8.25 4.61 -2.95
CA GLU A 158 9.21 4.04 -3.89
C GLU A 158 10.23 3.15 -3.17
N THR A 159 10.82 3.64 -2.08
CA THR A 159 11.78 2.88 -1.26
C THR A 159 11.14 1.61 -0.67
N VAL A 160 9.92 1.71 -0.13
CA VAL A 160 9.19 0.54 0.38
C VAL A 160 8.94 -0.48 -0.72
N LYS A 161 8.56 -0.04 -1.90
CA LYS A 161 8.34 -0.92 -3.06
C LYS A 161 9.62 -1.66 -3.42
N THR A 162 10.71 -0.93 -3.63
CA THR A 162 12.03 -1.47 -3.99
C THR A 162 12.50 -2.51 -2.95
N TRP A 163 12.46 -2.16 -1.67
CA TRP A 163 12.90 -3.05 -0.59
C TRP A 163 11.99 -4.27 -0.41
N THR A 164 10.68 -4.11 -0.59
CA THR A 164 9.74 -5.23 -0.52
C THR A 164 9.92 -6.20 -1.69
N GLU A 165 10.23 -5.72 -2.88
CA GLU A 165 10.52 -6.55 -4.04
C GLU A 165 11.85 -7.29 -3.87
N GLN A 166 12.90 -6.58 -3.47
CA GLN A 166 14.26 -7.12 -3.31
C GLN A 166 14.37 -8.11 -2.13
N PHE A 167 13.78 -7.77 -0.99
CA PHE A 167 13.88 -8.53 0.25
C PHE A 167 12.55 -9.13 0.70
N ARG A 168 11.74 -9.58 -0.24
CA ARG A 168 10.38 -10.11 -0.01
C ARG A 168 10.29 -11.11 1.14
N ALA A 169 11.29 -11.97 1.30
CA ALA A 169 11.33 -13.00 2.32
C ALA A 169 11.31 -12.44 3.76
N HIS A 170 11.69 -11.17 3.95
CA HIS A 170 11.76 -10.52 5.26
C HIS A 170 10.48 -9.75 5.62
N PHE A 171 9.60 -9.47 4.66
CA PHE A 171 8.36 -8.74 4.94
C PHE A 171 7.25 -9.67 5.41
N SER A 172 6.60 -9.32 6.52
CA SER A 172 5.56 -10.09 7.17
C SER A 172 4.31 -9.26 7.40
N ALA A 173 3.13 -9.87 7.24
CA ALA A 173 1.86 -9.24 7.58
C ALA A 173 1.61 -9.14 9.09
N THR A 174 2.39 -9.87 9.91
CA THR A 174 2.27 -9.85 11.37
C THR A 174 2.69 -8.48 11.91
N PRO A 175 1.91 -7.82 12.81
CA PRO A 175 2.25 -6.49 13.33
C PRO A 175 3.58 -6.43 14.11
N ARG A 176 3.97 -7.52 14.74
CA ARG A 176 5.23 -7.66 15.49
C ARG A 176 5.92 -8.98 15.12
N PRO A 177 6.53 -9.05 13.94
CA PRO A 177 7.20 -10.28 13.51
C PRO A 177 8.49 -10.49 14.30
N ASN A 178 8.90 -11.76 14.40
CA ASN A 178 10.21 -12.09 14.94
C ASN A 178 11.31 -11.73 13.93
N VAL A 179 12.48 -11.31 14.44
CA VAL A 179 13.68 -11.11 13.62
C VAL A 179 14.04 -12.41 12.87
N PRO A 180 14.50 -12.34 11.63
CA PRO A 180 14.84 -11.19 10.81
C PRO A 180 13.70 -10.73 9.89
N ASN A 181 12.49 -10.62 10.40
CA ASN A 181 11.36 -10.12 9.63
C ASN A 181 10.93 -8.76 10.14
N VAL A 182 10.35 -7.97 9.25
CA VAL A 182 9.77 -6.65 9.52
C VAL A 182 8.33 -6.59 9.03
N ASN A 183 7.49 -5.87 9.76
CA ASN A 183 6.18 -5.48 9.25
C ASN A 183 6.35 -4.26 8.35
N ARG A 184 5.59 -4.19 7.27
CA ARG A 184 5.67 -3.09 6.29
C ARG A 184 5.43 -1.73 6.94
N ASP A 185 4.44 -1.61 7.81
CA ASP A 185 4.13 -0.34 8.46
C ASP A 185 5.27 0.10 9.38
N ARG A 186 5.90 -0.84 10.08
CA ARG A 186 7.11 -0.58 10.88
C ARG A 186 8.30 -0.13 10.02
N PHE A 187 8.46 -0.69 8.85
CA PHE A 187 9.49 -0.23 7.92
C PHE A 187 9.21 1.19 7.44
N ILE A 188 7.96 1.54 7.15
CA ILE A 188 7.56 2.91 6.81
C ILE A 188 7.81 3.88 7.97
N GLU A 189 7.54 3.48 9.22
CA GLU A 189 7.88 4.29 10.41
C GLU A 189 9.39 4.60 10.47
N LEU A 190 10.25 3.61 10.21
CA LEU A 190 11.70 3.81 10.14
C LEU A 190 12.08 4.79 9.01
N LEU A 191 11.52 4.63 7.82
CA LEU A 191 11.79 5.53 6.69
C LEU A 191 11.36 6.97 6.98
N ASN A 192 10.19 7.16 7.60
CA ASN A 192 9.74 8.49 8.03
C ASN A 192 10.72 9.12 9.02
N PHE A 193 11.13 8.36 10.04
CA PHE A 193 12.13 8.81 10.99
C PHE A 193 13.42 9.26 10.31
N LEU A 194 13.96 8.47 9.36
CA LEU A 194 15.16 8.82 8.63
C LEU A 194 14.99 10.07 7.77
N CYS A 195 13.87 10.18 7.07
CA CYS A 195 13.55 11.36 6.28
C CYS A 195 13.50 12.63 7.14
N ASP A 196 12.82 12.57 8.28
CA ASP A 196 12.68 13.72 9.18
C ASP A 196 14.03 14.11 9.79
N LYS A 197 14.80 13.14 10.25
CA LYS A 197 16.11 13.35 10.86
C LYS A 197 17.11 13.98 9.91
N HIS A 198 17.14 13.54 8.66
CA HIS A 198 18.12 13.95 7.67
C HIS A 198 17.60 14.99 6.66
N GLY A 199 16.35 15.47 6.82
CA GLY A 199 15.74 16.43 5.90
C GLY A 199 15.64 15.89 4.46
N ILE A 200 15.34 14.59 4.32
CA ILE A 200 15.32 13.90 3.02
C ILE A 200 13.91 13.94 2.44
N ASN A 201 13.80 14.38 1.19
CA ASN A 201 12.61 14.24 0.36
C ASN A 201 12.99 14.08 -1.12
N ASN A 202 12.01 13.91 -2.01
CA ASN A 202 12.26 13.67 -3.42
C ASN A 202 13.02 14.81 -4.13
N SER A 203 12.87 16.04 -3.66
CA SER A 203 13.54 17.20 -4.25
C SER A 203 14.94 17.47 -3.69
N THR A 204 15.23 17.07 -2.47
CA THR A 204 16.46 17.49 -1.77
C THR A 204 17.57 16.44 -1.78
N ASN A 205 17.29 15.18 -1.65
CA ASN A 205 18.33 14.12 -1.72
C ASN A 205 17.73 12.70 -1.70
N PRO A 206 17.02 12.26 -2.75
CA PRO A 206 16.30 10.98 -2.71
C PRO A 206 17.22 9.77 -2.53
N GLN A 207 18.44 9.79 -3.09
CA GLN A 207 19.38 8.68 -3.00
C GLN A 207 19.90 8.46 -1.57
N LYS A 208 19.91 9.50 -0.75
CA LYS A 208 20.43 9.44 0.61
C LYS A 208 19.69 8.45 1.50
N LEU A 209 18.39 8.29 1.29
CA LEU A 209 17.59 7.33 2.06
C LEU A 209 18.05 5.89 1.82
N GLU A 210 18.25 5.52 0.57
CA GLU A 210 18.77 4.20 0.22
C GLU A 210 20.20 3.98 0.69
N GLU A 211 21.06 4.98 0.52
CA GLU A 211 22.44 4.93 1.03
C GLU A 211 22.49 4.63 2.54
N LEU A 212 21.69 5.34 3.34
CA LEU A 212 21.62 5.11 4.79
C LEU A 212 21.16 3.69 5.13
N LEU A 213 20.15 3.18 4.44
CA LEU A 213 19.67 1.83 4.65
C LEU A 213 20.72 0.76 4.29
N TYR A 214 21.41 0.92 3.17
CA TYR A 214 22.47 -0.01 2.75
C TYR A 214 23.70 0.08 3.64
N GLU A 215 24.08 1.29 4.08
CA GLU A 215 25.17 1.49 5.03
C GLU A 215 24.88 0.78 6.36
N MET A 216 23.70 0.98 6.91
CA MET A 216 23.28 0.29 8.15
C MET A 216 23.20 -1.23 7.97
N ASN A 217 22.68 -1.69 6.83
CA ASN A 217 22.66 -3.12 6.49
C ASN A 217 24.09 -3.70 6.49
N HIS A 218 25.05 -2.96 5.96
CA HIS A 218 26.47 -3.34 5.93
C HIS A 218 27.11 -3.34 7.34
N GLN A 219 26.84 -2.31 8.14
CA GLN A 219 27.34 -2.21 9.52
C GLN A 219 26.82 -3.38 10.39
N ILE A 220 25.55 -3.73 10.29
CA ILE A 220 24.96 -4.87 11.02
C ILE A 220 25.59 -6.19 10.54
N ARG A 221 25.84 -6.32 9.24
CA ARG A 221 26.55 -7.50 8.70
C ARG A 221 27.94 -7.66 9.27
N GLN A 222 28.67 -6.56 9.46
CA GLN A 222 30.03 -6.58 10.04
C GLN A 222 30.01 -6.82 11.56
N ASN A 223 28.97 -6.32 12.25
CA ASN A 223 28.83 -6.34 13.69
C ASN A 223 27.56 -7.09 14.10
N LEU A 224 27.54 -8.40 13.88
CA LEU A 224 26.36 -9.21 14.15
C LEU A 224 25.95 -9.15 15.63
N PRO A 225 24.64 -9.03 15.94
CA PRO A 225 24.13 -9.09 17.31
C PRO A 225 24.54 -10.38 18.03
N LYS A 226 24.87 -10.29 19.33
CA LYS A 226 25.42 -11.42 20.12
C LYS A 226 24.51 -12.65 20.23
N LYS A 227 23.19 -12.49 20.01
CA LYS A 227 22.20 -13.57 20.12
C LYS A 227 21.38 -13.64 18.83
N ILE A 228 21.85 -14.42 17.86
CA ILE A 228 21.12 -14.68 16.61
C ILE A 228 20.93 -16.18 16.46
N SER A 229 19.73 -16.61 16.03
CA SER A 229 19.52 -18.02 15.67
C SER A 229 20.20 -18.34 14.34
N GLU A 230 20.73 -19.56 14.19
CA GLU A 230 21.35 -20.02 12.95
C GLU A 230 20.42 -19.84 11.74
N LYS A 231 19.12 -20.15 11.89
CA LYS A 231 18.10 -19.96 10.84
C LYS A 231 17.95 -18.50 10.41
N SER A 232 18.03 -17.56 11.36
CA SER A 232 17.94 -16.13 11.05
C SER A 232 19.18 -15.66 10.30
N LEU A 233 20.34 -16.10 10.72
CA LEU A 233 21.60 -15.77 10.06
C LEU A 233 21.68 -16.37 8.66
N GLU A 234 21.29 -17.62 8.49
CA GLU A 234 21.21 -18.29 7.18
C GLU A 234 20.32 -17.52 6.21
N LYS A 235 19.11 -17.15 6.66
CA LYS A 235 18.16 -16.36 5.87
C LYS A 235 18.76 -15.03 5.43
N CYS A 236 19.41 -14.28 6.34
CA CYS A 236 20.04 -13.02 6.01
C CYS A 236 21.22 -13.19 5.06
N THR A 237 21.99 -14.27 5.19
CA THR A 237 23.09 -14.58 4.28
C THR A 237 22.60 -14.91 2.88
N GLN A 238 21.52 -15.66 2.75
CA GLN A 238 20.92 -16.01 1.46
C GLN A 238 20.33 -14.79 0.74
N THR A 239 19.74 -13.86 1.48
CA THR A 239 19.07 -12.68 0.90
C THR A 239 19.96 -11.45 0.81
N GLY A 240 21.06 -11.39 1.56
CA GLY A 240 21.90 -10.20 1.72
C GLY A 240 21.29 -9.11 2.63
N CYS A 241 20.14 -9.37 3.27
CA CYS A 241 19.47 -8.41 4.14
C CYS A 241 19.73 -8.71 5.61
N PHE A 242 20.57 -7.91 6.24
CA PHE A 242 20.93 -7.98 7.66
C PHE A 242 20.23 -6.90 8.49
N LEU A 243 19.66 -5.87 7.85
CA LEU A 243 19.01 -4.74 8.50
C LEU A 243 17.97 -5.19 9.54
N PHE A 244 17.17 -6.19 9.19
CA PHE A 244 16.08 -6.67 10.04
C PHE A 244 16.49 -7.71 11.10
N LEU A 245 17.80 -7.95 11.29
CA LEU A 245 18.32 -8.70 12.45
C LEU A 245 18.22 -7.90 13.74
N VAL A 246 18.05 -6.60 13.64
CA VAL A 246 17.95 -5.68 14.77
C VAL A 246 16.50 -5.17 14.85
N LYS A 247 15.99 -5.03 16.05
CA LYS A 247 14.65 -4.46 16.25
C LYS A 247 14.63 -2.98 15.89
N GLN A 248 13.48 -2.48 15.48
CA GLN A 248 13.33 -1.12 14.97
C GLN A 248 13.73 -0.03 15.96
N ASP A 249 13.37 -0.17 17.22
CA ASP A 249 13.78 0.74 18.31
C ASP A 249 15.31 0.83 18.42
N VAL A 250 16.01 -0.30 18.38
CA VAL A 250 17.47 -0.34 18.39
C VAL A 250 18.05 0.21 17.07
N LEU A 251 17.41 -0.02 15.93
CA LEU A 251 17.81 0.56 14.66
C LEU A 251 17.75 2.09 14.69
N GLN A 252 16.69 2.67 15.26
CA GLN A 252 16.57 4.11 15.41
C GLN A 252 17.70 4.67 16.28
N ASP A 253 18.01 4.03 17.40
CA ASP A 253 19.13 4.41 18.26
C ASP A 253 20.49 4.33 17.52
N MET A 254 20.70 3.30 16.68
CA MET A 254 21.91 3.15 15.87
C MET A 254 22.05 4.26 14.80
N PHE A 255 20.95 4.72 14.24
CA PHE A 255 20.96 5.86 13.34
C PHE A 255 21.16 7.19 14.09
N ASP A 256 20.87 7.24 15.41
CA ASP A 256 21.08 8.42 16.26
C ASP A 256 22.53 8.58 16.74
N ALA A 257 23.32 7.53 16.71
CA ALA A 257 24.71 7.51 17.14
C ALA A 257 25.68 7.97 16.04
#